data_42f98cb0710d1279fda1f3f5631c94e4
#
_entry.id   42f98cb0710d1279fda1f3f5631c94e4
#
_cell.length_a   1.000
_cell.length_b   1.000
_cell.length_c   1.000
_cell.angle_alpha   90.00
_cell.angle_beta   90.00
_cell.angle_gamma   90.00
#
_symmetry.space_group_name_H-M   'P 1'
#
loop_
_entity.id
_entity.type
_entity.pdbx_description
1 polymer ?
#
loop_
_entity_poly.entity_id
_entity_poly.type
_entity_poly.pdbx_seq_one_letter_code
_entity_poly.pdbx_strand_id
1 'polypeptide(L)'
;LVGGNPGEATLEIDVEITRARRPIPGQTGTQRPLKSNHRIFVHHGSGRTQARVLFPEDIVLNPGDTSIAQLRFDHPIHTLAGERLVIRELSGEATLAGAIVLDPHPTRRQFRSVQRQSFLHARAEAPNDLQGLLRTHLERDYFIPTHVLKQSLTFSDAEVKAALKTLTKANEIVARGEKHFAYASYWKELFKKASKAVQDYHLSHPDHVGMSTDLLKKNLGTATAVNGLFDALLIQLSEKNFKVADNIICHNSHSLELPPELEAPAAEILKILEE
;
A
#
# COMPACT_ATOMS: atom_id res chain seq x y z
N LEU A 1 27.76 3.00 5.60
CA LEU A 1 27.04 1.99 6.37
C LEU A 1 25.91 2.68 7.13
N VAL A 2 24.73 2.68 6.57
CA VAL A 2 23.53 3.20 7.24
C VAL A 2 23.07 2.10 8.19
N GLY A 3 23.21 2.31 9.50
CA GLY A 3 22.71 1.44 10.55
C GLY A 3 21.19 1.53 10.71
N GLY A 4 20.45 1.22 9.65
CA GLY A 4 19.00 1.10 9.64
C GLY A 4 18.61 -0.37 9.47
N ASN A 5 17.43 -0.73 9.98
CA ASN A 5 16.85 -2.05 9.71
C ASN A 5 16.76 -2.21 8.17
N PRO A 6 17.36 -3.25 7.55
CA PRO A 6 17.43 -3.41 6.09
C PRO A 6 16.07 -3.67 5.42
N GLY A 7 14.97 -3.56 6.14
CA GLY A 7 13.65 -3.96 5.66
C GLY A 7 13.43 -5.48 5.70
N GLU A 8 12.29 -5.93 5.24
CA GLU A 8 12.00 -7.36 5.12
C GLU A 8 12.70 -7.94 3.89
N ALA A 9 13.27 -9.14 4.04
CA ALA A 9 13.83 -9.87 2.92
C ALA A 9 12.72 -10.39 2.00
N THR A 10 12.94 -10.34 0.68
CA THR A 10 11.97 -10.76 -0.33
C THR A 10 12.53 -11.83 -1.25
N LEU A 11 11.65 -12.72 -1.70
CA LEU A 11 11.94 -13.72 -2.75
C LEU A 11 11.53 -13.22 -4.15
N GLU A 12 10.85 -12.09 -4.24
CA GLU A 12 10.32 -11.57 -5.49
C GLU A 12 10.40 -10.05 -5.50
N ILE A 13 10.76 -9.48 -6.65
CA ILE A 13 10.72 -8.04 -6.89
C ILE A 13 10.17 -7.77 -8.28
N ASP A 14 9.50 -6.63 -8.46
CA ASP A 14 9.13 -6.15 -9.79
C ASP A 14 10.12 -5.05 -10.20
N VAL A 15 10.57 -5.13 -11.45
CA VAL A 15 11.63 -4.28 -11.99
C VAL A 15 11.25 -3.76 -13.38
N GLU A 16 11.83 -2.63 -13.75
CA GLU A 16 12.04 -2.28 -15.14
C GLU A 16 13.38 -2.85 -15.58
N ILE A 17 13.39 -3.68 -16.63
CA ILE A 17 14.58 -4.32 -17.16
C ILE A 17 14.91 -3.79 -18.56
N THR A 18 16.13 -3.32 -18.75
CA THR A 18 16.65 -2.86 -20.05
C THR A 18 17.74 -3.79 -20.54
N ARG A 19 17.51 -4.43 -21.67
CA ARG A 19 18.46 -5.35 -22.29
C ARG A 19 19.70 -4.60 -22.82
N ALA A 20 20.90 -5.08 -22.53
CA ALA A 20 22.13 -4.50 -23.00
C ALA A 20 22.21 -4.47 -24.52
N ARG A 21 22.56 -3.32 -25.12
CA ARG A 21 22.66 -3.15 -26.58
C ARG A 21 23.96 -3.70 -27.18
N ARG A 22 25.05 -3.68 -26.41
CA ARG A 22 26.37 -4.02 -26.93
C ARG A 22 26.68 -5.51 -26.70
N PRO A 23 27.21 -6.21 -27.72
CA PRO A 23 27.86 -7.48 -27.48
C PRO A 23 29.07 -7.27 -26.57
N ILE A 24 29.34 -8.26 -25.73
CA ILE A 24 30.49 -8.20 -24.83
C ILE A 24 31.75 -8.36 -25.67
N PRO A 25 32.78 -7.56 -25.46
CA PRO A 25 34.05 -7.71 -26.16
C PRO A 25 34.59 -9.16 -25.97
N GLY A 26 34.87 -9.82 -27.10
CA GLY A 26 35.34 -11.21 -27.12
C GLY A 26 34.29 -12.30 -27.32
N GLN A 27 32.99 -11.97 -27.33
CA GLN A 27 31.93 -12.90 -27.70
C GLN A 27 31.54 -12.78 -29.19
N THR A 28 31.76 -13.83 -29.96
CA THR A 28 31.44 -13.94 -31.39
C THR A 28 30.04 -14.50 -31.66
N GLY A 29 29.09 -14.37 -30.74
CA GLY A 29 27.75 -14.92 -30.86
C GLY A 29 26.66 -13.85 -30.85
N THR A 30 25.57 -14.07 -31.59
CA THR A 30 24.32 -13.34 -31.44
C THR A 30 23.80 -13.50 -30.03
N GLN A 31 23.70 -12.40 -29.29
CA GLN A 31 23.13 -12.44 -27.93
C GLN A 31 21.75 -13.08 -27.96
N ARG A 32 21.58 -14.20 -27.28
CA ARG A 32 20.27 -14.85 -27.16
C ARG A 32 19.27 -13.89 -26.50
N PRO A 33 18.09 -13.73 -27.06
CA PRO A 33 17.08 -12.87 -26.47
C PRO A 33 16.68 -13.39 -25.08
N LEU A 34 16.31 -12.48 -24.18
CA LEU A 34 15.85 -12.84 -22.85
C LEU A 34 14.36 -13.17 -22.89
N LYS A 35 13.99 -14.34 -22.37
CA LYS A 35 12.60 -14.86 -22.35
C LYS A 35 12.15 -15.12 -20.92
N SER A 36 10.83 -15.25 -20.73
CA SER A 36 10.28 -15.72 -19.46
C SER A 36 10.87 -17.06 -19.05
N ASN A 37 11.04 -17.26 -17.74
CA ASN A 37 11.65 -18.43 -17.08
C ASN A 37 13.17 -18.62 -17.31
N HIS A 38 13.85 -17.70 -18.00
CA HIS A 38 15.30 -17.76 -18.05
C HIS A 38 15.88 -17.61 -16.63
N ARG A 39 16.85 -18.47 -16.31
CA ARG A 39 17.67 -18.37 -15.11
C ARG A 39 18.84 -17.41 -15.35
N ILE A 40 19.04 -16.52 -14.41
CA ILE A 40 20.00 -15.43 -14.48
C ILE A 40 20.69 -15.25 -13.13
N PHE A 41 21.87 -14.64 -13.13
CA PHE A 41 22.43 -14.03 -11.93
C PHE A 41 22.00 -12.57 -11.83
N VAL A 42 21.57 -12.17 -10.64
CA VAL A 42 21.28 -10.78 -10.28
C VAL A 42 22.34 -10.31 -9.29
N HIS A 43 23.03 -9.23 -9.66
CA HIS A 43 23.96 -8.54 -8.79
C HIS A 43 23.27 -7.33 -8.19
N HIS A 44 23.22 -7.25 -6.88
CA HIS A 44 22.64 -6.18 -6.10
C HIS A 44 23.58 -5.78 -4.95
N GLY A 45 23.87 -4.49 -4.78
CA GLY A 45 24.90 -4.07 -3.82
C GLY A 45 26.20 -4.85 -3.99
N SER A 46 26.68 -5.51 -2.94
CA SER A 46 27.83 -6.42 -2.96
C SER A 46 27.46 -7.89 -3.16
N GLY A 47 26.16 -8.20 -3.25
CA GLY A 47 25.65 -9.57 -3.32
C GLY A 47 25.39 -10.04 -4.75
N ARG A 48 25.35 -11.39 -4.90
CA ARG A 48 24.94 -12.07 -6.12
C ARG A 48 24.02 -13.23 -5.77
N THR A 49 22.88 -13.31 -6.45
CA THR A 49 21.95 -14.42 -6.27
C THR A 49 21.34 -14.86 -7.60
N GLN A 50 20.87 -16.10 -7.65
CA GLN A 50 20.15 -16.60 -8.83
C GLN A 50 18.69 -16.20 -8.76
N ALA A 51 18.13 -15.91 -9.93
CA ALA A 51 16.73 -15.61 -10.10
C ALA A 51 16.18 -16.16 -11.42
N ARG A 52 14.86 -16.22 -11.52
CA ARG A 52 14.14 -16.40 -12.79
C ARG A 52 13.46 -15.09 -13.17
N VAL A 53 13.61 -14.72 -14.44
CA VAL A 53 12.89 -13.56 -14.99
C VAL A 53 11.53 -14.00 -15.52
N LEU A 54 10.48 -13.22 -15.22
CA LEU A 54 9.13 -13.41 -15.77
C LEU A 54 8.65 -12.10 -16.36
N PHE A 55 8.09 -12.19 -17.56
CA PHE A 55 7.43 -11.06 -18.21
C PHE A 55 5.90 -11.15 -18.05
N PRO A 56 5.18 -10.01 -18.05
CA PRO A 56 3.72 -10.01 -17.93
C PRO A 56 3.04 -10.75 -19.09
N GLU A 57 3.63 -10.64 -20.27
CA GLU A 57 3.21 -11.32 -21.50
C GLU A 57 4.31 -12.26 -21.97
N ASP A 58 4.00 -13.11 -22.96
CA ASP A 58 5.00 -14.01 -23.58
C ASP A 58 5.86 -13.24 -24.60
N ILE A 59 6.65 -12.31 -24.11
CA ILE A 59 7.54 -11.48 -24.90
C ILE A 59 8.95 -12.02 -24.95
N VAL A 60 9.67 -11.59 -25.97
CA VAL A 60 11.09 -11.84 -26.16
C VAL A 60 11.80 -10.49 -26.11
N LEU A 61 12.62 -10.27 -25.09
CA LEU A 61 13.34 -9.00 -24.91
C LEU A 61 14.65 -9.02 -25.72
N ASN A 62 14.68 -8.24 -26.80
CA ASN A 62 15.85 -8.13 -27.68
C ASN A 62 16.86 -7.09 -27.13
N PRO A 63 18.12 -7.09 -27.64
CA PRO A 63 19.10 -6.09 -27.25
C PRO A 63 18.60 -4.64 -27.47
N GLY A 64 18.57 -3.86 -26.41
CA GLY A 64 18.09 -2.47 -26.39
C GLY A 64 16.65 -2.29 -25.98
N ASP A 65 15.86 -3.36 -25.90
CA ASP A 65 14.47 -3.30 -25.46
C ASP A 65 14.38 -3.09 -23.94
N THR A 66 13.30 -2.46 -23.52
CA THR A 66 12.94 -2.27 -22.09
C THR A 66 11.56 -2.85 -21.84
N SER A 67 11.37 -3.48 -20.69
CA SER A 67 10.09 -4.06 -20.29
C SER A 67 9.98 -4.11 -18.76
N ILE A 68 8.75 -4.21 -18.28
CA ILE A 68 8.47 -4.61 -16.90
C ILE A 68 8.73 -6.11 -16.75
N ALA A 69 9.36 -6.50 -15.65
CA ALA A 69 9.59 -7.91 -15.33
C ALA A 69 9.44 -8.15 -13.82
N GLN A 70 9.14 -9.38 -13.46
CA GLN A 70 9.25 -9.88 -12.09
C GLN A 70 10.47 -10.78 -11.99
N LEU A 71 11.34 -10.53 -11.03
CA LEU A 71 12.47 -11.39 -10.70
C LEU A 71 12.10 -12.25 -9.49
N ARG A 72 12.23 -13.57 -9.64
CA ARG A 72 12.01 -14.55 -8.56
C ARG A 72 13.30 -15.19 -8.17
N PHE A 73 13.71 -14.96 -6.94
CA PHE A 73 14.99 -15.38 -6.39
C PHE A 73 14.93 -16.77 -5.79
N ASP A 74 16.03 -17.50 -5.87
CA ASP A 74 16.20 -18.79 -5.18
C ASP A 74 16.46 -18.60 -3.67
N HIS A 75 16.96 -17.43 -3.25
CA HIS A 75 17.19 -17.03 -1.85
C HIS A 75 16.68 -15.62 -1.60
N PRO A 76 16.19 -15.31 -0.39
CA PRO A 76 15.70 -13.97 -0.06
C PRO A 76 16.80 -12.91 -0.19
N ILE A 77 16.44 -11.74 -0.69
CA ILE A 77 17.32 -10.57 -0.78
C ILE A 77 16.69 -9.37 -0.07
N HIS A 78 17.53 -8.42 0.32
CA HIS A 78 17.12 -7.10 0.76
C HIS A 78 17.36 -6.11 -0.37
N THR A 79 16.32 -5.36 -0.76
CA THR A 79 16.42 -4.34 -1.80
C THR A 79 15.38 -3.26 -1.57
N LEU A 80 15.61 -2.09 -2.16
CA LEU A 80 14.75 -0.92 -2.03
C LEU A 80 14.24 -0.48 -3.40
N ALA A 81 13.09 0.20 -3.43
CA ALA A 81 12.59 0.83 -4.65
C ALA A 81 13.60 1.87 -5.16
N GLY A 82 13.87 1.88 -6.47
CA GLY A 82 14.86 2.73 -7.13
C GLY A 82 16.28 2.13 -7.16
N GLU A 83 16.54 1.01 -6.50
CA GLU A 83 17.84 0.36 -6.55
C GLU A 83 18.14 -0.19 -7.95
N ARG A 84 19.40 -0.08 -8.36
CA ARG A 84 19.88 -0.56 -9.67
C ARG A 84 20.52 -1.92 -9.53
N LEU A 85 20.17 -2.81 -10.45
CA LEU A 85 20.63 -4.19 -10.50
C LEU A 85 21.37 -4.45 -11.81
N VAL A 86 22.35 -5.36 -11.77
CA VAL A 86 23.00 -5.88 -12.97
C VAL A 86 22.63 -7.35 -13.15
N ILE A 87 22.14 -7.67 -14.33
CA ILE A 87 21.69 -9.01 -14.70
C ILE A 87 22.72 -9.66 -15.61
N ARG A 88 23.20 -10.86 -15.22
CA ARG A 88 24.22 -11.60 -15.95
C ARG A 88 23.76 -13.01 -16.28
N GLU A 89 24.41 -13.62 -17.28
CA GLU A 89 24.25 -15.05 -17.58
C GLU A 89 24.71 -15.93 -16.41
N LEU A 90 24.18 -17.17 -16.35
CA LEU A 90 24.61 -18.14 -15.34
C LEU A 90 26.09 -18.54 -15.47
N SER A 91 26.69 -18.46 -16.67
CA SER A 91 28.13 -18.60 -16.87
C SER A 91 28.92 -17.51 -16.13
N GLY A 92 28.28 -16.37 -15.84
CA GLY A 92 28.93 -15.20 -15.24
C GLY A 92 29.76 -14.37 -16.24
N GLU A 93 29.87 -14.79 -17.51
CA GLU A 93 30.73 -14.14 -18.51
C GLU A 93 30.06 -12.89 -19.10
N ALA A 94 28.73 -12.93 -19.31
CA ALA A 94 28.02 -11.89 -20.04
C ALA A 94 27.06 -11.09 -19.15
N THR A 95 27.10 -9.74 -19.27
CA THR A 95 26.05 -8.86 -18.77
C THR A 95 24.89 -8.86 -19.76
N LEU A 96 23.71 -9.31 -19.32
CA LEU A 96 22.52 -9.42 -20.14
C LEU A 96 21.69 -8.15 -20.14
N ALA A 97 21.53 -7.52 -18.97
CA ALA A 97 20.65 -6.38 -18.79
C ALA A 97 21.02 -5.55 -17.56
N GLY A 98 20.54 -4.31 -17.52
CA GLY A 98 20.36 -3.54 -16.29
C GLY A 98 18.90 -3.60 -15.85
N ALA A 99 18.66 -3.39 -14.55
CA ALA A 99 17.30 -3.26 -14.06
C ALA A 99 17.21 -2.20 -12.95
N ILE A 100 16.02 -1.64 -12.77
CA ILE A 100 15.67 -0.74 -11.67
C ILE A 100 14.53 -1.38 -10.89
N VAL A 101 14.65 -1.46 -9.58
CA VAL A 101 13.61 -2.01 -8.70
C VAL A 101 12.44 -1.02 -8.65
N LEU A 102 11.28 -1.46 -9.11
CA LEU A 102 10.04 -0.69 -9.04
C LEU A 102 9.25 -1.00 -7.76
N ASP A 103 9.21 -2.27 -7.37
CA ASP A 103 8.58 -2.69 -6.12
C ASP A 103 9.37 -3.84 -5.48
N PRO A 104 9.92 -3.64 -4.27
CA PRO A 104 10.67 -4.66 -3.56
C PRO A 104 9.78 -5.73 -2.89
N HIS A 105 8.47 -5.46 -2.72
CA HIS A 105 7.53 -6.36 -2.04
C HIS A 105 6.24 -6.57 -2.85
N PRO A 106 6.33 -7.19 -4.04
CA PRO A 106 5.18 -7.41 -4.89
C PRO A 106 4.26 -8.50 -4.35
N THR A 107 2.99 -8.42 -4.72
CA THR A 107 2.05 -9.53 -4.54
C THR A 107 2.14 -10.49 -5.72
N ARG A 108 2.71 -11.67 -5.51
CA ARG A 108 3.03 -12.67 -6.55
C ARG A 108 1.90 -12.94 -7.54
N ARG A 109 0.68 -13.13 -7.04
CA ARG A 109 -0.48 -13.52 -7.85
C ARG A 109 -1.03 -12.40 -8.73
N GLN A 110 -0.63 -11.15 -8.48
CA GLN A 110 -1.18 -9.98 -9.17
C GLN A 110 -0.29 -9.45 -10.31
N PHE A 111 0.91 -9.99 -10.50
CA PHE A 111 1.89 -9.45 -11.45
C PHE A 111 1.31 -9.16 -12.84
N ARG A 112 0.45 -10.04 -13.37
CA ARG A 112 -0.19 -9.90 -14.69
C ARG A 112 -1.50 -9.12 -14.70
N SER A 113 -1.98 -8.64 -13.56
CA SER A 113 -3.23 -7.86 -13.51
C SER A 113 -3.03 -6.48 -14.14
N VAL A 114 -4.07 -5.97 -14.80
CA VAL A 114 -4.06 -4.63 -15.42
C VAL A 114 -3.71 -3.55 -14.40
N GLN A 115 -4.28 -3.61 -13.21
CA GLN A 115 -3.99 -2.66 -12.14
C GLN A 115 -2.52 -2.68 -11.72
N ARG A 116 -1.94 -3.89 -11.60
CA ARG A 116 -0.52 -4.05 -11.25
C ARG A 116 0.38 -3.51 -12.34
N GLN A 117 0.09 -3.79 -13.60
CA GLN A 117 0.87 -3.28 -14.73
C GLN A 117 0.79 -1.75 -14.81
N SER A 118 -0.39 -1.14 -14.65
CA SER A 118 -0.53 0.33 -14.60
C SER A 118 0.30 0.95 -13.48
N PHE A 119 0.29 0.36 -12.29
CA PHE A 119 1.11 0.78 -11.16
C PHE A 119 2.62 0.70 -11.49
N LEU A 120 3.08 -0.39 -12.08
CA LEU A 120 4.50 -0.57 -12.42
C LEU A 120 4.94 0.37 -13.53
N HIS A 121 4.11 0.62 -14.55
CA HIS A 121 4.38 1.60 -15.60
C HIS A 121 4.49 3.02 -15.03
N ALA A 122 3.57 3.42 -14.16
CA ALA A 122 3.64 4.73 -13.51
C ALA A 122 4.94 4.93 -12.69
N ARG A 123 5.46 3.85 -12.07
CA ARG A 123 6.76 3.88 -11.39
C ARG A 123 7.95 3.90 -12.34
N ALA A 124 7.84 3.20 -13.48
CA ALA A 124 8.91 3.13 -14.48
C ALA A 124 9.12 4.48 -15.20
N GLU A 125 8.07 5.29 -15.37
CA GLU A 125 8.18 6.64 -15.96
C GLU A 125 9.11 7.56 -15.15
N ALA A 126 9.11 7.44 -13.81
CA ALA A 126 9.95 8.26 -12.93
C ALA A 126 10.43 7.47 -11.69
N PRO A 127 11.30 6.47 -11.85
CA PRO A 127 11.68 5.55 -10.77
C PRO A 127 12.44 6.22 -9.62
N ASN A 128 12.95 7.44 -9.82
CA ASN A 128 13.65 8.23 -8.81
C ASN A 128 12.80 9.43 -8.31
N ASP A 129 11.54 9.56 -8.74
CA ASP A 129 10.65 10.59 -8.21
C ASP A 129 10.06 10.15 -6.87
N LEU A 130 10.55 10.74 -5.80
CA LEU A 130 10.12 10.44 -4.44
C LEU A 130 8.61 10.69 -4.23
N GLN A 131 8.05 11.75 -4.81
CA GLN A 131 6.63 12.05 -4.65
C GLN A 131 5.78 11.01 -5.38
N GLY A 132 6.15 10.63 -6.60
CA GLY A 132 5.51 9.56 -7.36
C GLY A 132 5.60 8.21 -6.66
N LEU A 133 6.75 7.87 -6.07
CA LEU A 133 6.93 6.66 -5.29
C LEU A 133 6.04 6.63 -4.04
N LEU A 134 5.96 7.72 -3.29
CA LEU A 134 5.09 7.84 -2.11
C LEU A 134 3.61 7.77 -2.48
N ARG A 135 3.22 8.47 -3.55
CA ARG A 135 1.85 8.46 -4.08
C ARG A 135 1.43 7.05 -4.46
N THR A 136 2.20 6.37 -5.29
CA THR A 136 1.89 5.01 -5.74
C THR A 136 1.91 3.99 -4.61
N HIS A 137 2.76 4.15 -3.58
CA HIS A 137 2.70 3.34 -2.36
C HIS A 137 1.36 3.50 -1.65
N LEU A 138 0.93 4.75 -1.44
CA LEU A 138 -0.32 5.04 -0.74
C LEU A 138 -1.57 4.69 -1.56
N GLU A 139 -1.49 4.77 -2.89
CA GLU A 139 -2.56 4.28 -3.78
C GLU A 139 -2.73 2.76 -3.70
N ARG A 140 -1.63 2.02 -3.53
CA ARG A 140 -1.65 0.56 -3.41
C ARG A 140 -2.14 0.09 -2.05
N ASP A 141 -1.60 0.67 -0.98
CA ASP A 141 -1.76 0.17 0.40
C ASP A 141 -2.79 0.98 1.19
N TYR A 142 -3.22 2.12 0.66
CA TYR A 142 -4.24 3.05 1.17
C TYR A 142 -3.94 3.68 2.53
N PHE A 143 -3.29 2.96 3.45
CA PHE A 143 -2.96 3.41 4.80
C PHE A 143 -1.65 2.77 5.24
N ILE A 144 -0.62 3.59 5.49
CA ILE A 144 0.74 3.11 5.74
C ILE A 144 1.35 3.81 6.95
N PRO A 145 2.02 3.07 7.85
CA PRO A 145 2.83 3.66 8.90
C PRO A 145 4.03 4.43 8.31
N THR A 146 4.35 5.60 8.88
CA THR A 146 5.44 6.47 8.41
C THR A 146 6.80 5.76 8.39
N HIS A 147 7.06 4.85 9.33
CA HIS A 147 8.33 4.12 9.38
C HIS A 147 8.47 3.14 8.21
N VAL A 148 7.37 2.52 7.76
CA VAL A 148 7.38 1.61 6.60
C VAL A 148 7.71 2.38 5.31
N LEU A 149 7.10 3.57 5.13
CA LEU A 149 7.42 4.43 3.98
C LEU A 149 8.90 4.81 3.94
N LYS A 150 9.52 5.06 5.09
CA LYS A 150 10.94 5.42 5.18
C LYS A 150 11.87 4.24 4.88
N GLN A 151 11.50 3.04 5.29
CA GLN A 151 12.33 1.83 5.15
C GLN A 151 12.31 1.25 3.73
N SER A 152 11.30 1.54 2.94
CA SER A 152 11.12 0.98 1.59
C SER A 152 11.76 1.80 0.47
N LEU A 153 12.39 2.95 0.79
CA LEU A 153 12.89 3.91 -0.18
C LEU A 153 14.39 4.21 0.02
N THR A 154 15.06 4.56 -1.07
CA THR A 154 16.50 4.93 -1.10
C THR A 154 16.77 6.38 -0.67
N PHE A 155 15.78 7.08 -0.13
CA PHE A 155 15.83 8.49 0.23
C PHE A 155 16.04 8.71 1.72
N SER A 156 16.61 9.85 2.08
CA SER A 156 16.80 10.24 3.49
C SER A 156 15.47 10.57 4.18
N ASP A 157 15.44 10.44 5.51
CA ASP A 157 14.31 10.81 6.36
C ASP A 157 13.84 12.25 6.13
N ALA A 158 14.76 13.18 5.87
CA ALA A 158 14.46 14.58 5.64
C ALA A 158 13.74 14.79 4.30
N GLU A 159 14.19 14.12 3.24
CA GLU A 159 13.56 14.15 1.91
C GLU A 159 12.15 13.55 1.97
N VAL A 160 12.00 12.38 2.59
CA VAL A 160 10.69 11.72 2.75
C VAL A 160 9.72 12.61 3.52
N LYS A 161 10.14 13.23 4.63
CA LYS A 161 9.31 14.17 5.39
C LYS A 161 8.89 15.39 4.56
N ALA A 162 9.82 15.96 3.78
CA ALA A 162 9.52 17.10 2.91
C ALA A 162 8.51 16.74 1.81
N ALA A 163 8.69 15.60 1.16
CA ALA A 163 7.77 15.09 0.14
C ALA A 163 6.38 14.78 0.70
N LEU A 164 6.28 14.12 1.85
CA LEU A 164 5.00 13.87 2.54
C LEU A 164 4.28 15.19 2.89
N LYS A 165 5.02 16.22 3.33
CA LYS A 165 4.44 17.53 3.61
C LYS A 165 3.88 18.18 2.33
N THR A 166 4.58 18.04 1.21
CA THR A 166 4.13 18.57 -0.09
C THR A 166 2.85 17.86 -0.55
N LEU A 167 2.81 16.53 -0.53
CA LEU A 167 1.63 15.73 -0.90
C LEU A 167 0.43 16.00 0.02
N THR A 168 0.67 16.23 1.32
CA THR A 168 -0.39 16.61 2.27
C THR A 168 -0.96 17.99 1.94
N LYS A 169 -0.11 18.98 1.59
CA LYS A 169 -0.57 20.30 1.15
C LYS A 169 -1.36 20.25 -0.16
N ALA A 170 -1.02 19.33 -1.05
CA ALA A 170 -1.76 19.09 -2.28
C ALA A 170 -3.07 18.31 -2.08
N ASN A 171 -3.40 17.91 -0.84
CA ASN A 171 -4.55 17.07 -0.50
C ASN A 171 -4.58 15.70 -1.20
N GLU A 172 -3.43 15.21 -1.64
CA GLU A 172 -3.31 13.88 -2.23
C GLU A 172 -3.25 12.78 -1.15
N ILE A 173 -2.64 13.13 -0.01
CA ILE A 173 -2.57 12.26 1.16
C ILE A 173 -3.02 13.01 2.42
N VAL A 174 -3.36 12.27 3.45
CA VAL A 174 -3.75 12.82 4.75
C VAL A 174 -2.95 12.17 5.87
N ALA A 175 -2.41 12.98 6.76
CA ALA A 175 -1.80 12.48 8.00
C ALA A 175 -2.90 11.99 8.96
N ARG A 176 -2.64 10.86 9.64
CA ARG A 176 -3.53 10.29 10.65
C ARG A 176 -2.75 10.00 11.92
N GLY A 177 -2.92 10.90 12.89
CA GLY A 177 -2.02 10.98 14.04
C GLY A 177 -0.58 11.29 13.59
N GLU A 178 0.39 10.98 14.45
CA GLU A 178 1.80 11.25 14.18
C GLU A 178 2.50 10.16 13.34
N LYS A 179 1.88 9.00 13.18
CA LYS A 179 2.56 7.78 12.72
C LYS A 179 2.05 7.18 11.42
N HIS A 180 0.98 7.72 10.84
CA HIS A 180 0.35 7.12 9.65
C HIS A 180 0.00 8.15 8.61
N PHE A 181 0.00 7.71 7.35
CA PHE A 181 -0.53 8.44 6.21
C PHE A 181 -1.56 7.59 5.49
N ALA A 182 -2.58 8.24 4.96
CA ALA A 182 -3.61 7.61 4.16
C ALA A 182 -3.74 8.31 2.81
N TYR A 183 -4.13 7.56 1.77
CA TYR A 183 -4.51 8.12 0.48
C TYR A 183 -5.83 8.89 0.64
N ALA A 184 -5.84 10.15 0.22
CA ALA A 184 -6.90 11.09 0.60
C ALA A 184 -8.29 10.67 0.09
N SER A 185 -8.40 10.21 -1.16
CA SER A 185 -9.68 9.77 -1.73
C SER A 185 -10.23 8.53 -1.03
N TYR A 186 -9.38 7.53 -0.78
CA TYR A 186 -9.75 6.33 -0.04
C TYR A 186 -10.23 6.65 1.38
N TRP A 187 -9.48 7.52 2.07
CA TRP A 187 -9.82 7.94 3.42
C TRP A 187 -11.15 8.67 3.50
N LYS A 188 -11.42 9.57 2.54
CA LYS A 188 -12.70 10.27 2.42
C LYS A 188 -13.86 9.31 2.21
N GLU A 189 -13.69 8.31 1.36
CA GLU A 189 -14.71 7.30 1.10
C GLU A 189 -14.95 6.40 2.31
N LEU A 190 -13.87 5.98 2.99
CA LEU A 190 -13.97 5.17 4.20
C LEU A 190 -14.72 5.91 5.31
N PHE A 191 -14.37 7.18 5.53
CA PHE A 191 -15.07 8.03 6.48
C PHE A 191 -16.56 8.19 6.15
N LYS A 192 -16.88 8.41 4.87
CA LYS A 192 -18.27 8.51 4.41
C LYS A 192 -19.04 7.20 4.64
N LYS A 193 -18.44 6.07 4.34
CA LYS A 193 -19.04 4.74 4.58
C LYS A 193 -19.29 4.50 6.07
N ALA A 194 -18.31 4.82 6.92
CA ALA A 194 -18.43 4.68 8.37
C ALA A 194 -19.54 5.57 8.93
N SER A 195 -19.54 6.86 8.55
CA SER A 195 -20.57 7.82 8.98
C SER A 195 -21.97 7.37 8.57
N LYS A 196 -22.13 6.90 7.33
CA LYS A 196 -23.40 6.37 6.84
C LYS A 196 -23.84 5.13 7.60
N ALA A 197 -22.94 4.19 7.88
CA ALA A 197 -23.27 2.97 8.60
C ALA A 197 -23.82 3.27 10.02
N VAL A 198 -23.22 4.25 10.72
CA VAL A 198 -23.73 4.68 12.04
C VAL A 198 -25.09 5.36 11.92
N GLN A 199 -25.29 6.23 10.93
CA GLN A 199 -26.59 6.90 10.71
C GLN A 199 -27.68 5.90 10.34
N ASP A 200 -27.41 4.97 9.43
CA ASP A 200 -28.37 3.92 9.03
C ASP A 200 -28.71 3.02 10.24
N TYR A 201 -27.75 2.78 11.14
CA TYR A 201 -28.00 2.05 12.39
C TYR A 201 -28.96 2.80 13.33
N HIS A 202 -28.78 4.10 13.52
CA HIS A 202 -29.69 4.92 14.34
C HIS A 202 -31.11 4.95 13.78
N LEU A 203 -31.27 5.00 12.46
CA LEU A 203 -32.59 4.94 11.83
C LEU A 203 -33.29 3.60 12.04
N SER A 204 -32.54 2.51 12.07
CA SER A 204 -33.10 1.16 12.26
C SER A 204 -33.24 0.75 13.73
N HIS A 205 -32.56 1.44 14.64
CA HIS A 205 -32.56 1.17 16.09
C HIS A 205 -32.62 2.49 16.87
N PRO A 206 -33.76 3.20 16.84
CA PRO A 206 -33.88 4.50 17.48
C PRO A 206 -33.82 4.47 19.00
N ASP A 207 -34.07 3.30 19.59
CA ASP A 207 -34.03 2.97 21.01
C ASP A 207 -32.62 2.61 21.52
N HIS A 208 -31.64 2.44 20.62
CA HIS A 208 -30.29 2.12 21.02
C HIS A 208 -29.43 3.38 21.24
N VAL A 209 -28.61 3.39 22.27
CA VAL A 209 -27.67 4.51 22.59
C VAL A 209 -26.71 4.78 21.45
N GLY A 210 -26.35 3.75 20.69
CA GLY A 210 -25.44 3.85 19.56
C GLY A 210 -25.07 2.46 19.01
N MET A 211 -24.26 2.47 17.96
CA MET A 211 -23.73 1.27 17.32
C MET A 211 -22.46 0.81 18.02
N SER A 212 -22.28 -0.51 18.23
CA SER A 212 -20.98 -0.99 18.74
C SER A 212 -19.88 -0.81 17.71
N THR A 213 -18.67 -0.45 18.18
CA THR A 213 -17.51 -0.28 17.30
C THR A 213 -17.10 -1.58 16.60
N ASP A 214 -17.34 -2.73 17.21
CA ASP A 214 -17.11 -4.04 16.60
C ASP A 214 -18.07 -4.30 15.43
N LEU A 215 -19.34 -3.90 15.56
CA LEU A 215 -20.31 -3.98 14.47
C LEU A 215 -19.93 -3.03 13.33
N LEU A 216 -19.51 -1.82 13.66
CA LEU A 216 -18.99 -0.88 12.64
C LEU A 216 -17.78 -1.48 11.91
N LYS A 217 -16.82 -2.04 12.64
CA LYS A 217 -15.65 -2.70 12.06
C LYS A 217 -16.03 -3.85 11.14
N LYS A 218 -17.00 -4.67 11.53
CA LYS A 218 -17.54 -5.77 10.73
C LYS A 218 -18.21 -5.26 9.45
N ASN A 219 -18.99 -4.18 9.54
CA ASN A 219 -19.67 -3.58 8.39
C ASN A 219 -18.68 -2.97 7.37
N LEU A 220 -17.56 -2.43 7.84
CA LEU A 220 -16.49 -1.91 6.99
C LEU A 220 -15.62 -3.02 6.37
N GLY A 221 -15.66 -4.23 6.92
CA GLY A 221 -15.03 -5.42 6.37
C GLY A 221 -13.51 -5.33 6.30
N THR A 222 -12.93 -5.87 5.21
CA THR A 222 -11.48 -5.94 5.00
C THR A 222 -10.78 -4.59 4.94
N ALA A 223 -11.52 -3.50 4.70
CA ALA A 223 -10.97 -2.15 4.72
C ALA A 223 -10.32 -1.78 6.06
N THR A 224 -10.73 -2.43 7.16
CA THR A 224 -10.22 -2.19 8.51
C THR A 224 -9.18 -3.20 8.99
N ALA A 225 -8.74 -4.11 8.10
CA ALA A 225 -7.75 -5.15 8.45
C ALA A 225 -6.33 -4.59 8.68
N VAL A 226 -6.06 -3.37 8.19
CA VAL A 226 -4.75 -2.73 8.37
C VAL A 226 -4.62 -2.21 9.81
N ASN A 227 -3.53 -2.57 10.47
CA ASN A 227 -3.26 -2.17 11.86
C ASN A 227 -3.29 -0.64 12.03
N GLY A 228 -4.03 -0.17 13.03
CA GLY A 228 -4.16 1.24 13.38
C GLY A 228 -5.11 2.04 12.47
N LEU A 229 -5.61 1.49 11.37
CA LEU A 229 -6.53 2.20 10.47
C LEU A 229 -7.86 2.47 11.16
N PHE A 230 -8.44 1.45 11.80
CA PHE A 230 -9.72 1.57 12.47
C PHE A 230 -9.67 2.54 13.65
N ASP A 231 -8.59 2.50 14.44
CA ASP A 231 -8.40 3.43 15.56
C ASP A 231 -8.29 4.87 15.06
N ALA A 232 -7.51 5.10 13.99
CA ALA A 232 -7.41 6.42 13.37
C ALA A 232 -8.76 6.90 12.80
N LEU A 233 -9.59 5.99 12.31
CA LEU A 233 -10.95 6.31 11.84
C LEU A 233 -11.86 6.70 12.99
N LEU A 234 -11.84 5.97 14.11
CA LEU A 234 -12.62 6.30 15.31
C LEU A 234 -12.22 7.67 15.88
N ILE A 235 -10.91 7.96 15.93
CA ILE A 235 -10.42 9.29 16.35
C ILE A 235 -11.00 10.37 15.44
N GLN A 236 -10.97 10.22 14.13
CA GLN A 236 -11.53 11.22 13.23
C GLN A 236 -13.05 11.35 13.35
N LEU A 237 -13.77 10.25 13.55
CA LEU A 237 -15.21 10.32 13.80
C LEU A 237 -15.52 11.13 15.06
N SER A 238 -14.75 10.92 16.13
CA SER A 238 -14.91 11.69 17.38
C SER A 238 -14.56 13.18 17.24
N GLU A 239 -13.64 13.54 16.34
CA GLU A 239 -13.31 14.95 16.01
C GLU A 239 -14.41 15.66 15.19
N LYS A 240 -15.33 14.89 14.62
CA LYS A 240 -16.45 15.42 13.81
C LYS A 240 -17.76 15.43 14.63
N ASN A 241 -18.77 14.76 14.14
CA ASN A 241 -20.11 14.81 14.75
C ASN A 241 -20.49 13.49 15.45
N PHE A 242 -19.50 12.76 15.99
CA PHE A 242 -19.73 11.47 16.65
C PHE A 242 -19.12 11.47 18.05
N LYS A 243 -19.75 10.76 18.96
CA LYS A 243 -19.19 10.40 20.29
C LYS A 243 -18.79 8.94 20.24
N VAL A 244 -17.58 8.66 20.70
CA VAL A 244 -17.06 7.30 20.86
C VAL A 244 -16.71 7.08 22.32
N ALA A 245 -17.42 6.21 22.98
CA ALA A 245 -17.23 5.87 24.40
C ALA A 245 -17.66 4.42 24.64
N ASP A 246 -16.98 3.71 25.53
CA ASP A 246 -17.35 2.37 25.99
C ASP A 246 -17.67 1.37 24.86
N ASN A 247 -16.84 1.38 23.80
CA ASN A 247 -17.04 0.55 22.61
C ASN A 247 -18.33 0.86 21.81
N ILE A 248 -18.92 2.02 22.02
CA ILE A 248 -20.12 2.51 21.32
C ILE A 248 -19.80 3.78 20.56
N ILE A 249 -20.32 3.90 19.34
CA ILE A 249 -20.27 5.10 18.52
C ILE A 249 -21.70 5.62 18.27
N CYS A 250 -21.89 6.92 18.50
CA CYS A 250 -23.16 7.58 18.36
C CYS A 250 -22.98 8.92 17.61
N HIS A 251 -23.89 9.26 16.72
CA HIS A 251 -23.93 10.58 16.09
C HIS A 251 -24.46 11.62 17.08
N ASN A 252 -23.87 12.81 17.13
CA ASN A 252 -24.24 13.85 18.12
C ASN A 252 -25.69 14.31 18.05
N SER A 253 -26.36 14.17 16.91
CA SER A 253 -27.77 14.52 16.73
C SER A 253 -28.73 13.38 17.05
N HIS A 254 -28.20 12.18 17.44
CA HIS A 254 -29.07 11.08 17.80
C HIS A 254 -29.63 11.31 19.19
N SER A 255 -30.96 11.26 19.31
CA SER A 255 -31.70 11.22 20.55
C SER A 255 -32.36 9.86 20.67
N LEU A 256 -32.37 9.31 21.88
CA LEU A 256 -33.09 8.07 22.17
C LEU A 256 -34.59 8.33 22.03
N GLU A 257 -35.22 7.59 21.15
CA GLU A 257 -36.68 7.56 21.01
C GLU A 257 -37.18 6.24 21.59
N LEU A 258 -38.17 6.30 22.46
CA LEU A 258 -38.83 5.12 22.98
C LEU A 258 -39.70 4.51 21.87
N PRO A 259 -39.70 3.17 21.73
CA PRO A 259 -40.66 2.50 20.88
C PRO A 259 -42.11 2.94 21.27
N PRO A 260 -43.00 3.14 20.31
CA PRO A 260 -44.35 3.61 20.59
C PRO A 260 -45.11 2.76 21.62
N GLU A 261 -44.78 1.48 21.69
CA GLU A 261 -45.33 0.51 22.66
C GLU A 261 -44.90 0.79 24.13
N LEU A 262 -43.77 1.47 24.32
CA LEU A 262 -43.19 1.79 25.63
C LEU A 262 -43.41 3.27 26.04
N GLU A 263 -43.95 4.12 25.17
CA GLU A 263 -44.20 5.53 25.51
C GLU A 263 -45.24 5.70 26.63
N ALA A 264 -46.36 4.95 26.59
CA ALA A 264 -47.40 5.02 27.59
C ALA A 264 -46.94 4.47 28.97
N PRO A 265 -46.27 3.26 29.05
CA PRO A 265 -45.70 2.76 30.31
C PRO A 265 -44.59 3.69 30.87
N ALA A 266 -43.78 4.28 30.03
CA ALA A 266 -42.71 5.18 30.47
C ALA A 266 -43.26 6.49 31.06
N ALA A 267 -44.30 7.07 30.44
CA ALA A 267 -45.01 8.24 30.98
C ALA A 267 -45.65 7.95 32.35
N GLU A 268 -46.19 6.74 32.56
CA GLU A 268 -46.78 6.33 33.84
C GLU A 268 -45.68 6.16 34.92
N ILE A 269 -44.53 5.58 34.56
CA ILE A 269 -43.39 5.44 35.51
C ILE A 269 -42.85 6.81 35.88
N LEU A 270 -42.66 7.73 34.91
CA LEU A 270 -42.18 9.09 35.18
C LEU A 270 -43.10 9.84 36.14
N LYS A 271 -44.43 9.66 35.98
CA LYS A 271 -45.42 10.28 36.85
C LYS A 271 -45.36 9.78 38.30
N ILE A 272 -45.05 8.48 38.48
CA ILE A 272 -44.86 7.86 39.81
C ILE A 272 -43.55 8.33 40.46
N LEU A 273 -42.54 8.66 39.68
CA LEU A 273 -41.22 9.09 40.20
C LEU A 273 -41.21 10.63 40.52
N GLU A 274 -42.14 11.38 40.01
CA GLU A 274 -42.34 12.82 40.31
C GLU A 274 -43.27 13.09 41.50
N GLU A 275 -44.01 12.07 42.01
CA GLU A 275 -44.80 12.10 43.26
C GLU A 275 -43.92 11.67 44.46
#